data_b2b88df37f92c56ce1fb3446e67a748b
#
_entry.id   b2b88df37f92c56ce1fb3446e67a748b
#
_cell.length_a   1.000
_cell.length_b   1.000
_cell.length_c   1.000
_cell.angle_alpha   90.00
_cell.angle_beta   90.00
_cell.angle_gamma   90.00
#
_symmetry.space_group_name_H-M   'P 1'
#
loop_
_entity.id
_entity.type
_entity.pdbx_description
1 polymer ?
#
loop_
_entity_poly.entity_id
_entity_poly.type
_entity_poly.pdbx_seq_one_letter_code
_entity_poly.pdbx_strand_id
1 'polypeptide(L)'
;DTDNSLYQTISGWGEGSGFNAGRCVGYVDVIMENTTCDGSNLTGENKTAAEYFYNGGKPFVNKTHYPIGENDNMMTVILRVLKENQFTWEGTGSTDIYKITYLASITGSDGAGNSYTLAQFTGGNESGWMGTLNDFFVNRSFSEFTVEDGKLADGDVIRVMYTTEGLGKDLGGTWGNSNTTLKSLEVEGGNLTSAFASGVPGGSYDYTLAIDGDSANITLTPTAANKNYLVRTYLNVKDTGAAEGS
;
A
#
# COMPACT_ATOMS: atom_id res chain seq x y z
N ASP A 1 3.95 -1.95 -29.57
CA ASP A 1 5.00 -0.92 -29.79
C ASP A 1 5.70 -0.72 -28.47
N THR A 2 6.84 -1.38 -28.32
CA THR A 2 7.74 -1.21 -27.20
C THR A 2 8.34 0.20 -27.32
N ASP A 3 7.92 1.12 -26.44
CA ASP A 3 8.58 2.39 -26.30
C ASP A 3 10.04 2.12 -25.89
N ASN A 4 10.95 2.32 -26.81
CA ASN A 4 12.38 2.02 -26.65
C ASN A 4 13.02 2.86 -25.52
N SER A 5 12.37 3.96 -25.10
CA SER A 5 12.82 4.78 -23.98
C SER A 5 12.61 4.09 -22.63
N LEU A 6 11.54 3.35 -22.49
CA LEU A 6 11.20 2.56 -21.30
C LEU A 6 12.13 1.35 -21.14
N TYR A 7 12.42 0.70 -22.25
CA TYR A 7 13.37 -0.42 -22.27
C TYR A 7 14.77 0.01 -21.82
N GLN A 8 15.19 1.21 -22.22
CA GLN A 8 16.49 1.77 -21.80
C GLN A 8 16.52 2.17 -20.33
N THR A 9 15.40 2.62 -19.77
CA THR A 9 15.34 3.03 -18.36
C THR A 9 15.49 1.84 -17.43
N ILE A 10 14.93 0.69 -17.76
CA ILE A 10 15.05 -0.53 -16.95
C ILE A 10 16.38 -1.25 -17.20
N SER A 11 16.89 -1.28 -18.41
CA SER A 11 18.20 -1.86 -18.70
C SER A 11 19.34 -1.11 -18.00
N GLY A 12 19.20 0.19 -17.72
CA GLY A 12 20.14 0.99 -16.94
C GLY A 12 20.20 0.62 -15.45
N TRP A 13 19.27 -0.18 -14.95
CA TRP A 13 19.26 -0.68 -13.57
C TRP A 13 20.04 -2.01 -13.41
N GLY A 14 20.50 -2.62 -14.51
CA GLY A 14 21.02 -3.98 -14.51
C GLY A 14 22.42 -4.11 -13.97
N GLU A 15 23.40 -3.38 -14.48
CA GLU A 15 24.79 -3.60 -14.14
C GLU A 15 25.27 -2.74 -12.96
N GLY A 16 25.74 -3.40 -11.88
CA GLY A 16 26.32 -2.75 -10.71
C GLY A 16 25.33 -2.26 -9.66
N SER A 17 24.01 -2.32 -9.91
CA SER A 17 22.99 -1.89 -8.95
C SER A 17 22.55 -2.97 -7.97
N GLY A 18 22.79 -4.25 -8.29
CA GLY A 18 22.23 -5.41 -7.61
C GLY A 18 20.83 -5.78 -8.09
N PHE A 19 20.17 -4.96 -8.92
CA PHE A 19 18.87 -5.21 -9.51
C PHE A 19 19.00 -5.67 -10.97
N ASN A 20 18.26 -6.69 -11.34
CA ASN A 20 18.13 -7.17 -12.72
C ASN A 20 16.65 -7.35 -13.03
N ALA A 21 15.95 -6.24 -13.23
CA ALA A 21 14.51 -6.24 -13.48
C ALA A 21 14.13 -6.90 -14.80
N GLY A 22 15.05 -6.96 -15.76
CA GLY A 22 14.78 -7.46 -17.11
C GLY A 22 13.98 -6.46 -17.95
N ARG A 23 13.17 -6.99 -18.86
CA ARG A 23 12.33 -6.18 -19.75
C ARG A 23 11.18 -5.55 -18.98
N CYS A 24 10.87 -4.28 -19.26
CA CYS A 24 9.67 -3.62 -18.71
C CYS A 24 8.39 -4.33 -19.18
N VAL A 25 7.52 -4.62 -18.24
CA VAL A 25 6.25 -5.30 -18.51
C VAL A 25 5.04 -4.52 -18.00
N GLY A 26 5.26 -3.40 -17.32
CA GLY A 26 4.19 -2.56 -16.79
C GLY A 26 4.69 -1.55 -15.77
N TYR A 27 3.75 -0.90 -15.10
CA TYR A 27 3.97 0.15 -14.11
C TYR A 27 3.12 -0.09 -12.87
N VAL A 28 3.63 0.31 -11.72
CA VAL A 28 2.95 0.23 -10.44
C VAL A 28 3.05 1.56 -9.71
N ASP A 29 2.16 1.81 -8.76
CA ASP A 29 2.33 2.88 -7.79
C ASP A 29 2.97 2.32 -6.53
N VAL A 30 3.90 3.08 -5.92
CA VAL A 30 4.60 2.68 -4.69
C VAL A 30 4.50 3.79 -3.67
N ILE A 31 3.88 3.48 -2.53
CA ILE A 31 3.68 4.39 -1.43
C ILE A 31 4.33 3.78 -0.18
N MET A 32 5.15 4.57 0.53
CA MET A 32 5.76 4.14 1.79
C MET A 32 5.48 5.17 2.87
N GLU A 33 4.95 4.71 3.99
CA GLU A 33 4.49 5.59 5.05
C GLU A 33 4.62 4.97 6.45
N ASN A 34 4.71 5.82 7.44
CA ASN A 34 4.58 5.48 8.85
C ASN A 34 3.50 6.36 9.46
N THR A 35 2.29 5.85 9.57
CA THR A 35 1.15 6.58 10.13
C THR A 35 0.78 6.13 11.54
N THR A 36 1.40 5.07 12.04
CA THR A 36 1.08 4.44 13.32
C THR A 36 2.05 4.78 14.44
N CYS A 37 3.31 5.10 14.10
CA CYS A 37 4.40 5.36 15.04
C CYS A 37 4.90 6.79 14.90
N ASP A 38 4.29 7.73 15.61
CA ASP A 38 4.63 9.15 15.59
C ASP A 38 5.78 9.53 16.54
N GLY A 39 6.33 8.56 17.27
CA GLY A 39 7.42 8.77 18.24
C GLY A 39 6.97 9.26 19.62
N SER A 40 5.69 9.58 19.83
CA SER A 40 5.20 10.17 21.10
C SER A 40 5.45 9.28 22.32
N ASN A 41 5.42 7.95 22.14
CA ASN A 41 5.64 6.95 23.18
C ASN A 41 7.08 6.41 23.23
N LEU A 42 7.99 7.00 22.47
CA LEU A 42 9.37 6.56 22.36
C LEU A 42 10.34 7.62 22.91
N THR A 43 11.60 7.22 23.12
CA THR A 43 12.66 8.10 23.62
C THR A 43 13.94 7.92 22.80
N GLY A 44 14.86 8.90 22.89
CA GLY A 44 16.17 8.84 22.25
C GLY A 44 16.12 8.67 20.74
N GLU A 45 17.03 7.88 20.19
CA GLU A 45 17.15 7.65 18.75
C GLU A 45 15.91 6.99 18.13
N ASN A 46 15.22 6.13 18.88
CA ASN A 46 13.98 5.51 18.43
C ASN A 46 12.86 6.54 18.21
N LYS A 47 12.77 7.53 19.10
CA LYS A 47 11.81 8.63 18.95
C LYS A 47 12.11 9.44 17.69
N THR A 48 13.36 9.90 17.53
CA THR A 48 13.72 10.72 16.38
C THR A 48 13.59 9.98 15.06
N ALA A 49 13.87 8.67 15.02
CA ALA A 49 13.64 7.84 13.85
C ALA A 49 12.16 7.71 13.51
N ALA A 50 11.30 7.43 14.50
CA ALA A 50 9.87 7.36 14.31
C ALA A 50 9.29 8.67 13.78
N GLU A 51 9.67 9.80 14.38
CA GLU A 51 9.26 11.15 13.96
C GLU A 51 9.70 11.47 12.51
N TYR A 52 10.93 11.08 12.15
CA TYR A 52 11.46 11.26 10.79
C TYR A 52 10.59 10.54 9.76
N PHE A 53 10.31 9.25 9.97
CA PHE A 53 9.50 8.45 9.05
C PHE A 53 8.00 8.76 9.14
N TYR A 54 7.51 9.28 10.26
CA TYR A 54 6.13 9.74 10.39
C TYR A 54 5.84 10.92 9.45
N ASN A 55 6.83 11.77 9.20
CA ASN A 55 6.80 12.83 8.21
C ASN A 55 5.52 13.69 8.28
N GLY A 56 5.05 13.97 9.51
CA GLY A 56 3.80 14.73 9.72
C GLY A 56 2.55 14.00 9.24
N GLY A 57 2.56 12.67 9.22
CA GLY A 57 1.44 11.83 8.76
C GLY A 57 1.34 11.68 7.25
N LYS A 58 2.40 12.03 6.52
CA LYS A 58 2.45 11.91 5.05
C LYS A 58 3.40 10.79 4.64
N PRO A 59 3.18 10.19 3.47
CA PRO A 59 4.16 9.26 2.90
C PRO A 59 5.54 9.91 2.79
N PHE A 60 6.59 9.19 3.17
CA PHE A 60 7.97 9.60 2.92
C PHE A 60 8.47 9.19 1.53
N VAL A 61 7.78 8.25 0.87
CA VAL A 61 7.92 7.93 -0.54
C VAL A 61 6.54 7.85 -1.17
N ASN A 62 6.39 8.50 -2.34
CA ASN A 62 5.19 8.40 -3.17
C ASN A 62 5.64 8.43 -4.63
N LYS A 63 5.71 7.26 -5.25
CA LYS A 63 6.06 7.08 -6.67
C LYS A 63 4.86 6.60 -7.43
N THR A 64 4.47 7.34 -8.44
CA THR A 64 3.42 6.95 -9.38
C THR A 64 4.04 6.48 -10.68
N HIS A 65 3.37 5.53 -11.33
CA HIS A 65 3.79 5.02 -12.63
C HIS A 65 5.25 4.56 -12.65
N TYR A 66 5.62 3.75 -11.64
CA TYR A 66 6.96 3.22 -11.46
C TYR A 66 7.11 1.91 -12.24
N PRO A 67 8.13 1.76 -13.11
CA PRO A 67 8.22 0.60 -13.99
C PRO A 67 8.60 -0.68 -13.24
N ILE A 68 8.00 -1.80 -13.67
CA ILE A 68 8.32 -3.15 -13.24
C ILE A 68 8.87 -3.97 -14.40
N GLY A 69 9.84 -4.83 -14.11
CA GLY A 69 10.44 -5.74 -15.06
C GLY A 69 9.97 -7.19 -14.90
N GLU A 70 10.20 -7.98 -15.93
CA GLU A 70 9.78 -9.40 -15.97
C GLU A 70 10.38 -10.26 -14.84
N ASN A 71 11.52 -9.87 -14.27
CA ASN A 71 12.19 -10.55 -13.17
C ASN A 71 11.85 -9.98 -11.80
N ASP A 72 11.03 -8.93 -11.72
CA ASP A 72 10.70 -8.29 -10.45
C ASP A 72 9.76 -9.14 -9.59
N ASN A 73 9.91 -8.93 -8.30
CA ASN A 73 8.89 -9.22 -7.29
C ASN A 73 8.61 -7.95 -6.47
N MET A 74 7.57 -7.98 -5.66
CA MET A 74 7.17 -6.82 -4.86
C MET A 74 8.33 -6.29 -3.99
N MET A 75 9.17 -7.17 -3.41
CA MET A 75 10.31 -6.76 -2.60
C MET A 75 11.35 -6.01 -3.43
N THR A 76 11.72 -6.52 -4.62
CA THR A 76 12.74 -5.87 -5.46
C THR A 76 12.30 -4.48 -5.93
N VAL A 77 11.02 -4.32 -6.22
CA VAL A 77 10.44 -3.00 -6.55
C VAL A 77 10.55 -2.04 -5.37
N ILE A 78 10.17 -2.48 -4.16
CA ILE A 78 10.28 -1.70 -2.92
C ILE A 78 11.74 -1.26 -2.69
N LEU A 79 12.68 -2.19 -2.75
CA LEU A 79 14.10 -1.91 -2.48
C LEU A 79 14.71 -0.98 -3.53
N ARG A 80 14.33 -1.12 -4.79
CA ARG A 80 14.77 -0.24 -5.87
C ARG A 80 14.25 1.19 -5.69
N VAL A 81 12.98 1.34 -5.32
CA VAL A 81 12.40 2.65 -5.00
C VAL A 81 13.07 3.28 -3.77
N LEU A 82 13.36 2.51 -2.72
CA LEU A 82 14.12 2.99 -1.56
C LEU A 82 15.49 3.52 -1.99
N LYS A 83 16.23 2.74 -2.79
CA LYS A 83 17.56 3.14 -3.28
C LYS A 83 17.53 4.45 -4.07
N GLU A 84 16.58 4.60 -4.99
CA GLU A 84 16.43 5.81 -5.78
C GLU A 84 16.09 7.05 -4.94
N ASN A 85 15.41 6.86 -3.80
CA ASN A 85 15.09 7.92 -2.86
C ASN A 85 16.16 8.07 -1.75
N GLN A 86 17.35 7.47 -1.95
CA GLN A 86 18.51 7.58 -1.04
C GLN A 86 18.27 6.96 0.34
N PHE A 87 17.33 6.01 0.45
CA PHE A 87 17.19 5.17 1.62
C PHE A 87 18.05 3.92 1.48
N THR A 88 18.52 3.42 2.62
CA THR A 88 19.11 2.09 2.76
C THR A 88 18.20 1.20 3.60
N TRP A 89 18.47 -0.08 3.62
CA TRP A 89 17.64 -1.06 4.32
C TRP A 89 18.47 -2.23 4.85
N GLU A 90 17.86 -2.94 5.78
CA GLU A 90 18.27 -4.30 6.13
C GLU A 90 17.14 -5.27 5.84
N GLY A 91 17.49 -6.40 5.24
CA GLY A 91 16.57 -7.50 4.94
C GLY A 91 16.96 -8.77 5.68
N THR A 92 16.00 -9.67 5.85
CA THR A 92 16.23 -11.00 6.41
C THR A 92 16.00 -12.09 5.37
N GLY A 93 16.50 -13.28 5.65
CA GLY A 93 16.32 -14.49 4.83
C GLY A 93 17.41 -14.70 3.79
N SER A 94 17.97 -13.66 3.20
CA SER A 94 19.01 -13.77 2.18
C SER A 94 19.78 -12.47 1.99
N THR A 95 21.00 -12.56 1.50
CA THR A 95 21.75 -11.42 0.96
C THR A 95 21.44 -11.15 -0.51
N ASP A 96 20.82 -12.10 -1.19
CA ASP A 96 20.29 -11.94 -2.54
C ASP A 96 18.98 -11.14 -2.45
N ILE A 97 18.94 -9.95 -3.06
CA ILE A 97 17.79 -9.03 -3.00
C ILE A 97 16.50 -9.66 -3.53
N TYR A 98 16.61 -10.64 -4.44
CA TYR A 98 15.45 -11.37 -4.98
C TYR A 98 14.87 -12.42 -4.03
N LYS A 99 15.59 -12.72 -2.93
CA LYS A 99 15.24 -13.73 -1.93
C LYS A 99 15.10 -13.17 -0.52
N ILE A 100 15.15 -11.85 -0.36
CA ILE A 100 14.87 -11.20 0.92
C ILE A 100 13.42 -11.50 1.29
N THR A 101 13.21 -12.09 2.46
CA THR A 101 11.88 -12.51 2.91
C THR A 101 11.16 -11.46 3.73
N TYR A 102 11.91 -10.56 4.38
CA TYR A 102 11.32 -9.53 5.23
C TYR A 102 12.21 -8.26 5.25
N LEU A 103 11.57 -7.10 5.23
CA LEU A 103 12.19 -5.79 5.35
C LEU A 103 12.33 -5.42 6.83
N ALA A 104 13.53 -5.62 7.39
CA ALA A 104 13.77 -5.48 8.83
C ALA A 104 13.93 -4.03 9.28
N SER A 105 14.54 -3.19 8.44
CA SER A 105 14.70 -1.76 8.73
C SER A 105 14.78 -0.93 7.46
N ILE A 106 14.42 0.33 7.58
CA ILE A 106 14.70 1.38 6.59
C ILE A 106 15.49 2.48 7.28
N THR A 107 16.54 2.95 6.62
CA THR A 107 17.38 4.05 7.09
C THR A 107 17.35 5.18 6.08
N GLY A 108 17.02 6.38 6.54
CA GLY A 108 17.07 7.62 5.79
C GLY A 108 18.04 8.62 6.41
N SER A 109 18.32 9.70 5.71
CA SER A 109 19.13 10.81 6.21
C SER A 109 18.47 12.14 5.89
N ASP A 110 18.70 13.12 6.75
CA ASP A 110 18.30 14.51 6.50
C ASP A 110 19.39 15.28 5.73
N GLY A 111 19.04 16.49 5.30
CA GLY A 111 19.99 17.36 4.59
C GLY A 111 21.18 17.84 5.44
N ALA A 112 21.18 17.59 6.74
CA ALA A 112 22.26 17.91 7.68
C ALA A 112 23.21 16.72 7.91
N GLY A 113 22.93 15.55 7.33
CA GLY A 113 23.73 14.35 7.42
C GLY A 113 23.42 13.47 8.64
N ASN A 114 22.34 13.77 9.38
CA ASN A 114 21.87 12.85 10.42
C ASN A 114 21.21 11.64 9.79
N SER A 115 21.41 10.47 10.40
CA SER A 115 20.85 9.20 9.94
C SER A 115 19.77 8.71 10.91
N TYR A 116 18.66 8.21 10.37
CA TYR A 116 17.50 7.75 11.11
C TYR A 116 17.13 6.36 10.64
N THR A 117 17.08 5.40 11.56
CA THR A 117 16.74 4.01 11.25
C THR A 117 15.47 3.61 11.98
N LEU A 118 14.40 3.29 11.23
CA LEU A 118 13.19 2.71 11.78
C LEU A 118 13.19 1.21 11.49
N ALA A 119 13.44 0.43 12.55
CA ALA A 119 13.57 -1.02 12.48
C ALA A 119 12.34 -1.73 13.05
N GLN A 120 12.22 -3.01 12.73
CA GLN A 120 11.30 -3.89 13.45
C GLN A 120 11.56 -3.79 14.96
N PHE A 121 10.52 -3.91 15.75
CA PHE A 121 10.52 -3.82 17.22
C PHE A 121 10.80 -2.43 17.80
N THR A 122 11.05 -1.40 16.99
CA THR A 122 11.24 -0.03 17.48
C THR A 122 9.97 0.50 18.15
N GLY A 123 8.81 0.26 17.58
CA GLY A 123 7.51 0.68 18.12
C GLY A 123 6.86 -0.31 19.09
N GLY A 124 7.57 -1.38 19.49
CA GLY A 124 7.07 -2.46 20.34
C GLY A 124 7.32 -3.84 19.75
N ASN A 125 7.13 -4.91 20.53
CA ASN A 125 7.49 -6.27 20.15
C ASN A 125 6.79 -6.83 18.89
N GLU A 126 5.70 -6.20 18.46
CA GLU A 126 4.92 -6.60 17.28
C GLU A 126 5.00 -5.55 16.16
N SER A 127 5.93 -4.60 16.31
CA SER A 127 6.10 -3.55 15.31
C SER A 127 7.07 -3.93 14.20
N GLY A 128 6.85 -3.36 13.02
CA GLY A 128 7.71 -3.60 11.86
C GLY A 128 7.09 -3.13 10.55
N TRP A 129 7.81 -3.37 9.46
CA TRP A 129 7.38 -3.00 8.12
C TRP A 129 6.49 -4.08 7.52
N MET A 130 5.28 -3.69 7.16
CA MET A 130 4.26 -4.51 6.54
C MET A 130 3.76 -3.83 5.27
N GLY A 131 2.85 -4.46 4.53
CA GLY A 131 2.35 -3.84 3.33
C GLY A 131 1.05 -4.42 2.81
N THR A 132 0.53 -3.71 1.81
CA THR A 132 -0.60 -4.16 1.01
C THR A 132 -0.22 -4.18 -0.47
N LEU A 133 -0.87 -5.05 -1.21
CA LEU A 133 -0.91 -5.05 -2.67
C LEU A 133 -2.37 -4.85 -3.08
N ASN A 134 -2.65 -3.74 -3.78
CA ASN A 134 -4.03 -3.35 -4.13
C ASN A 134 -4.97 -3.30 -2.92
N ASP A 135 -4.47 -2.75 -1.80
CA ASP A 135 -5.17 -2.64 -0.51
C ASP A 135 -5.46 -3.97 0.21
N PHE A 136 -5.02 -5.10 -0.35
CA PHE A 136 -5.04 -6.37 0.36
C PHE A 136 -3.78 -6.52 1.20
N PHE A 137 -3.95 -6.77 2.50
CA PHE A 137 -2.82 -6.96 3.41
C PHE A 137 -2.01 -8.19 3.01
N VAL A 138 -0.71 -7.98 2.83
CA VAL A 138 0.24 -9.03 2.46
C VAL A 138 0.76 -9.69 3.73
N ASN A 139 0.28 -10.91 4.02
CA ASN A 139 0.67 -11.71 5.17
C ASN A 139 1.73 -12.78 4.85
N ARG A 140 2.46 -12.56 3.79
CA ARG A 140 3.56 -13.40 3.29
C ARG A 140 4.76 -12.53 2.96
N SER A 141 5.87 -13.15 2.61
CA SER A 141 7.01 -12.41 2.09
C SER A 141 6.63 -11.61 0.83
N PHE A 142 7.05 -10.36 0.76
CA PHE A 142 6.88 -9.54 -0.46
C PHE A 142 7.56 -10.18 -1.68
N SER A 143 8.60 -10.98 -1.49
CA SER A 143 9.27 -11.70 -2.57
C SER A 143 8.45 -12.84 -3.19
N GLU A 144 7.35 -13.26 -2.56
CA GLU A 144 6.44 -14.25 -3.12
C GLU A 144 5.46 -13.69 -4.16
N PHE A 145 5.41 -12.36 -4.29
CA PHE A 145 4.56 -11.67 -5.26
C PHE A 145 5.42 -11.30 -6.48
N THR A 146 5.53 -12.23 -7.41
CA THR A 146 6.38 -12.12 -8.59
C THR A 146 5.60 -11.70 -9.83
N VAL A 147 6.28 -11.03 -10.74
CA VAL A 147 5.75 -10.76 -12.09
C VAL A 147 5.60 -12.06 -12.87
N GLU A 148 6.56 -12.97 -12.77
CA GLU A 148 6.53 -14.27 -13.44
C GLU A 148 5.26 -15.07 -13.14
N ASP A 149 4.82 -15.08 -11.87
CA ASP A 149 3.59 -15.78 -11.45
C ASP A 149 2.30 -14.97 -11.70
N GLY A 150 2.41 -13.77 -12.24
CA GLY A 150 1.27 -12.86 -12.44
C GLY A 150 0.67 -12.31 -11.15
N LYS A 151 1.41 -12.38 -10.02
CA LYS A 151 0.97 -11.86 -8.72
C LYS A 151 1.30 -10.38 -8.54
N LEU A 152 2.23 -9.87 -9.33
CA LEU A 152 2.55 -8.46 -9.46
C LEU A 152 2.39 -8.09 -10.93
N ALA A 153 1.59 -7.10 -11.25
CA ALA A 153 1.19 -6.75 -12.61
C ALA A 153 1.09 -5.24 -12.82
N ASP A 154 0.92 -4.86 -14.08
CA ASP A 154 0.64 -3.49 -14.48
C ASP A 154 -0.61 -2.93 -13.79
N GLY A 155 -0.52 -1.71 -13.28
CA GLY A 155 -1.58 -1.02 -12.56
C GLY A 155 -1.69 -1.36 -11.07
N ASP A 156 -0.85 -2.24 -10.54
CA ASP A 156 -0.86 -2.57 -9.13
C ASP A 156 -0.39 -1.40 -8.24
N VAL A 157 -0.91 -1.37 -7.02
CA VAL A 157 -0.53 -0.40 -5.98
C VAL A 157 0.15 -1.13 -4.83
N ILE A 158 1.43 -0.85 -4.64
CA ILE A 158 2.24 -1.32 -3.52
C ILE A 158 2.22 -0.25 -2.43
N ARG A 159 1.80 -0.62 -1.22
CA ARG A 159 1.88 0.26 -0.06
C ARG A 159 2.68 -0.44 1.04
N VAL A 160 3.77 0.20 1.47
CA VAL A 160 4.60 -0.25 2.59
C VAL A 160 4.29 0.63 3.79
N MET A 161 3.97 0.01 4.92
CA MET A 161 3.52 0.70 6.12
C MET A 161 4.23 0.14 7.34
N TYR A 162 4.51 1.03 8.31
CA TYR A 162 5.00 0.60 9.60
C TYR A 162 3.84 0.30 10.53
N THR A 163 3.84 -0.88 11.17
CA THR A 163 2.85 -1.30 12.18
C THR A 163 3.42 -1.17 13.59
N THR A 164 2.59 -0.89 14.56
CA THR A 164 2.94 -0.89 15.99
C THR A 164 2.12 -1.87 16.80
N GLU A 165 1.07 -2.46 16.19
CA GLU A 165 0.14 -3.34 16.90
C GLU A 165 -0.15 -4.61 16.11
N GLY A 166 0.07 -5.76 16.77
CA GLY A 166 -0.45 -7.05 16.32
C GLY A 166 0.00 -7.46 14.92
N LEU A 167 1.27 -7.19 14.55
CA LEU A 167 1.84 -7.57 13.25
C LEU A 167 1.00 -7.09 12.06
N GLY A 168 0.52 -5.85 12.11
CA GLY A 168 -0.29 -5.24 11.06
C GLY A 168 -1.79 -5.15 11.36
N LYS A 169 -2.22 -5.44 12.57
CA LYS A 169 -3.61 -5.30 12.99
C LYS A 169 -4.12 -3.87 12.87
N ASP A 170 -3.27 -2.90 13.19
CA ASP A 170 -3.52 -1.46 13.06
C ASP A 170 -3.49 -0.96 11.60
N LEU A 171 -3.06 -1.81 10.67
CA LEU A 171 -2.98 -1.56 9.23
C LEU A 171 -4.05 -2.33 8.43
N GLY A 172 -5.00 -2.97 9.10
CA GLY A 172 -6.00 -3.80 8.45
C GLY A 172 -5.59 -5.26 8.25
N GLY A 173 -4.51 -5.71 8.87
CA GLY A 173 -4.11 -7.12 8.88
C GLY A 173 -5.19 -8.01 9.50
N THR A 174 -5.31 -9.22 8.96
CA THR A 174 -6.38 -10.16 9.33
C THR A 174 -6.17 -10.88 10.66
N TRP A 175 -4.98 -10.80 11.23
CA TRP A 175 -4.60 -11.49 12.47
C TRP A 175 -5.46 -11.14 13.68
N GLY A 176 -6.13 -10.01 13.67
CA GLY A 176 -6.97 -9.57 14.77
C GLY A 176 -8.07 -8.60 14.38
N ASN A 177 -8.16 -8.19 13.13
CA ASN A 177 -9.20 -7.32 12.65
C ASN A 177 -9.49 -7.57 11.17
N SER A 178 -10.35 -8.55 10.91
CA SER A 178 -10.86 -8.89 9.58
C SER A 178 -12.18 -8.18 9.25
N ASN A 179 -12.52 -7.12 9.97
CA ASN A 179 -13.78 -6.42 9.77
C ASN A 179 -13.75 -5.59 8.48
N THR A 180 -14.32 -6.11 7.42
CA THR A 180 -14.46 -5.49 6.09
C THR A 180 -15.82 -4.79 5.91
N THR A 181 -16.57 -4.55 6.99
CA THR A 181 -17.87 -3.90 6.91
C THR A 181 -17.74 -2.39 6.77
N LEU A 182 -18.82 -1.74 6.32
CA LEU A 182 -18.96 -0.29 6.39
C LEU A 182 -19.49 0.15 7.76
N LYS A 183 -18.95 1.25 8.27
CA LYS A 183 -19.45 1.96 9.44
C LYS A 183 -20.66 2.84 9.07
N SER A 184 -20.55 3.53 7.94
CA SER A 184 -21.59 4.43 7.42
C SER A 184 -21.55 4.51 5.91
N LEU A 185 -22.67 4.91 5.34
CA LEU A 185 -22.83 5.33 3.95
C LEU A 185 -23.63 6.63 3.96
N GLU A 186 -22.98 7.74 3.66
CA GLU A 186 -23.63 9.03 3.50
C GLU A 186 -23.99 9.23 2.02
N VAL A 187 -25.15 9.84 1.77
CA VAL A 187 -25.68 10.08 0.44
C VAL A 187 -26.08 11.54 0.30
N GLU A 188 -25.60 12.19 -0.76
CA GLU A 188 -26.03 13.52 -1.18
C GLU A 188 -26.74 13.42 -2.54
N GLY A 189 -27.79 14.20 -2.75
CA GLY A 189 -28.61 14.20 -3.99
C GLY A 189 -29.69 13.13 -4.02
N GLY A 190 -29.96 12.47 -2.90
CA GLY A 190 -30.99 11.47 -2.74
C GLY A 190 -31.05 10.89 -1.34
N ASN A 191 -31.94 9.95 -1.13
CA ASN A 191 -32.15 9.29 0.16
C ASN A 191 -32.20 7.78 -0.01
N LEU A 192 -31.54 7.03 0.91
CA LEU A 192 -31.74 5.58 0.96
C LEU A 192 -33.20 5.27 1.32
N THR A 193 -33.84 4.36 0.59
CA THR A 193 -35.20 3.94 0.85
C THR A 193 -35.35 3.08 2.09
N SER A 194 -34.23 2.55 2.60
CA SER A 194 -34.12 1.84 3.87
C SER A 194 -32.92 2.35 4.66
N ALA A 195 -33.02 2.28 5.99
CA ALA A 195 -31.91 2.69 6.85
C ALA A 195 -30.63 1.84 6.60
N PHE A 196 -29.50 2.51 6.56
CA PHE A 196 -28.21 1.83 6.43
C PHE A 196 -27.96 0.93 7.65
N ALA A 197 -27.70 -0.35 7.41
CA ALA A 197 -27.35 -1.32 8.45
C ALA A 197 -25.82 -1.43 8.56
N SER A 198 -25.27 -0.81 9.59
CA SER A 198 -23.84 -0.89 9.89
C SER A 198 -23.44 -2.27 10.42
N GLY A 199 -22.24 -2.72 10.07
CA GLY A 199 -21.60 -3.84 10.74
C GLY A 199 -22.12 -5.23 10.43
N VAL A 200 -22.66 -5.46 9.22
CA VAL A 200 -23.12 -6.79 8.78
C VAL A 200 -21.95 -7.55 8.10
N PRO A 201 -21.26 -8.47 8.78
CA PRO A 201 -20.15 -9.22 8.17
C PRO A 201 -20.66 -10.17 7.10
N GLY A 202 -20.01 -10.16 5.93
CA GLY A 202 -20.35 -11.03 4.80
C GLY A 202 -21.74 -10.79 4.21
N GLY A 203 -22.39 -9.67 4.60
CA GLY A 203 -23.70 -9.29 4.13
C GLY A 203 -23.65 -8.69 2.74
N SER A 204 -24.69 -8.97 1.97
CA SER A 204 -25.04 -8.20 0.80
C SER A 204 -25.75 -6.94 1.26
N TYR A 205 -25.24 -5.79 0.84
CA TYR A 205 -25.87 -4.50 1.13
C TYR A 205 -26.54 -4.00 -0.15
N ASP A 206 -27.77 -4.46 -0.38
CA ASP A 206 -28.57 -3.95 -1.49
C ASP A 206 -29.45 -2.79 -1.01
N TYR A 207 -29.14 -1.60 -1.48
CA TYR A 207 -29.88 -0.40 -1.16
C TYR A 207 -30.46 0.23 -2.41
N THR A 208 -31.72 0.68 -2.30
CA THR A 208 -32.33 1.52 -3.32
C THR A 208 -32.24 2.97 -2.90
N LEU A 209 -31.90 3.83 -3.85
CA LEU A 209 -31.80 5.26 -3.67
C LEU A 209 -33.00 5.95 -4.34
N ALA A 210 -33.73 6.75 -3.59
CA ALA A 210 -34.69 7.70 -4.12
C ALA A 210 -33.93 8.99 -4.47
N ILE A 211 -34.01 9.41 -5.73
CA ILE A 211 -33.29 10.58 -6.26
C ILE A 211 -34.18 11.82 -6.10
N ASP A 212 -33.55 12.93 -5.69
CA ASP A 212 -34.24 14.22 -5.56
C ASP A 212 -34.22 14.95 -6.92
N GLY A 213 -35.35 14.94 -7.64
CA GLY A 213 -35.52 15.65 -8.91
C GLY A 213 -35.19 14.83 -10.17
N ASP A 214 -35.24 15.48 -11.34
CA ASP A 214 -35.17 14.83 -12.65
C ASP A 214 -33.75 14.55 -13.16
N SER A 215 -32.76 15.18 -12.59
CA SER A 215 -31.33 14.85 -12.82
C SER A 215 -30.54 15.18 -11.59
N ALA A 216 -29.94 14.17 -11.00
CA ALA A 216 -29.17 14.33 -9.77
C ALA A 216 -27.72 13.94 -9.99
N ASN A 217 -26.84 14.79 -9.51
CA ASN A 217 -25.52 14.35 -9.13
C ASN A 217 -25.66 13.69 -7.76
N ILE A 218 -25.31 12.43 -7.67
CA ILE A 218 -25.34 11.67 -6.42
C ILE A 218 -23.91 11.50 -5.95
N THR A 219 -23.66 11.90 -4.72
CA THR A 219 -22.39 11.62 -4.05
C THR A 219 -22.60 10.56 -2.98
N LEU A 220 -21.83 9.48 -3.06
CA LEU A 220 -21.80 8.42 -2.07
C LEU A 220 -20.51 8.52 -1.29
N THR A 221 -20.59 8.63 0.04
CA THR A 221 -19.43 8.66 0.93
C THR A 221 -19.47 7.48 1.89
N PRO A 222 -18.92 6.33 1.47
CA PRO A 222 -18.80 5.17 2.33
C PRO A 222 -17.64 5.34 3.31
N THR A 223 -17.82 4.90 4.55
CA THR A 223 -16.78 4.88 5.57
C THR A 223 -16.58 3.46 6.07
N ALA A 224 -15.35 2.96 6.00
CA ALA A 224 -15.01 1.64 6.51
C ALA A 224 -15.13 1.58 8.05
N ALA A 225 -15.55 0.44 8.58
CA ALA A 225 -15.57 0.21 10.03
C ALA A 225 -14.14 0.12 10.59
N ASN A 226 -13.21 -0.45 9.83
CA ASN A 226 -11.79 -0.41 10.11
C ASN A 226 -11.16 0.79 9.36
N LYS A 227 -10.65 1.76 10.11
CA LYS A 227 -10.05 3.00 9.57
C LYS A 227 -8.85 2.76 8.62
N ASN A 228 -8.26 1.57 8.65
CA ASN A 228 -7.10 1.20 7.85
C ASN A 228 -7.50 0.53 6.53
N TYR A 229 -8.79 0.25 6.30
CA TYR A 229 -9.27 -0.24 5.02
C TYR A 229 -9.68 0.90 4.10
N LEU A 230 -9.27 0.79 2.84
CA LEU A 230 -9.78 1.65 1.79
C LEU A 230 -11.12 1.11 1.29
N VAL A 231 -12.02 2.03 0.97
CA VAL A 231 -13.27 1.71 0.29
C VAL A 231 -13.11 2.09 -1.17
N ARG A 232 -13.34 1.11 -2.07
CA ARG A 232 -13.38 1.34 -3.51
C ARG A 232 -14.83 1.34 -3.97
N THR A 233 -15.16 2.25 -4.89
CA THR A 233 -16.48 2.35 -5.50
C THR A 233 -16.38 2.02 -6.97
N TYR A 234 -17.35 1.26 -7.47
CA TYR A 234 -17.44 0.89 -8.88
C TYR A 234 -18.82 1.28 -9.39
N LEU A 235 -18.86 1.77 -10.62
CA LEU A 235 -20.12 1.98 -11.34
C LEU A 235 -20.40 0.75 -12.21
N ASN A 236 -21.49 0.05 -11.95
CA ASN A 236 -21.94 -1.09 -12.75
C ASN A 236 -23.28 -0.72 -13.41
N VAL A 237 -23.32 -0.71 -14.73
CA VAL A 237 -24.53 -0.43 -15.52
C VAL A 237 -25.12 -1.75 -15.98
N LYS A 238 -26.11 -2.23 -15.25
CA LYS A 238 -26.70 -3.55 -15.40
C LYS A 238 -27.42 -3.79 -16.74
N ASP A 239 -27.96 -2.75 -17.35
CA ASP A 239 -28.77 -2.86 -18.58
C ASP A 239 -27.95 -3.07 -19.85
N THR A 240 -26.66 -2.94 -19.79
CA THR A 240 -25.74 -3.15 -20.92
C THR A 240 -24.95 -4.43 -20.80
N GLY A 241 -25.30 -5.32 -19.86
CA GLY A 241 -24.61 -6.57 -19.64
C GLY A 241 -23.33 -6.44 -18.83
N ALA A 242 -23.40 -5.65 -17.74
CA ALA A 242 -22.33 -5.45 -16.77
C ALA A 242 -21.08 -4.76 -17.35
N ALA A 243 -21.18 -3.47 -17.59
CA ALA A 243 -20.01 -2.64 -17.72
C ALA A 243 -19.52 -2.29 -16.30
N GLU A 244 -18.38 -2.77 -15.90
CA GLU A 244 -17.70 -2.32 -14.70
C GLU A 244 -16.89 -1.08 -15.04
N GLY A 245 -17.11 0.00 -14.31
CA GLY A 245 -16.32 1.21 -14.38
C GLY A 245 -15.91 1.64 -12.98
N SER A 246 -14.73 2.16 -12.81
CA SER A 246 -14.22 2.73 -11.57
C SER A 246 -14.07 4.24 -11.67
#